data_88dd6648ed9d02871361c76b0a9c2913
#
_entry.id   88dd6648ed9d02871361c76b0a9c2913
#
_cell.length_a   1.000
_cell.length_b   1.000
_cell.length_c   1.000
_cell.angle_alpha   90.00
_cell.angle_beta   90.00
_cell.angle_gamma   90.00
#
_symmetry.space_group_name_H-M   'P 1'
#
loop_
_entity.id
_entity.type
_entity.pdbx_description
1 polymer ?
#
loop_
_entity_poly.entity_id
_entity_poly.type
_entity_poly.pdbx_seq_one_letter_code
_entity_poly.pdbx_strand_id
1 'polypeptide(L)'
;HPSHPSSSYPRIIATLPHTAYVKIADGCNNCCSYCLIPALRGKYQSRDIDSIIKEVDSLVNVAGTREISLIAQDITLYGMDTHERFMLPELLKQLAAISDNIWIRLMYTHPAHVTDELIEIMAASSNICRYLDLPVQHINDSILQAMNRKGSFRQIKGLIGRIRQLIPDIALRTSLIVGFPGEGEDEFEMLLGFVEETGFEHLGVFPYSKEHGTPAFNFPNQVDEMVKEERHHLIMELQKKVSFKKKKKKIGKILDVLVEGYIEQGMVGRSQYEAPEIDGAIYLKGRYQKIGEIVPVEIIAATEYDLVGRIVS
;
A
#
# COMPACT_ATOMS: atom_id res chain seq x y z
N HIS A 1 22.75 -18.36 -2.54
CA HIS A 1 22.21 -17.03 -2.87
C HIS A 1 21.49 -17.15 -4.22
N PRO A 2 20.21 -16.84 -4.34
CA PRO A 2 19.60 -16.70 -5.65
C PRO A 2 20.29 -15.50 -6.31
N SER A 3 20.95 -15.77 -7.44
CA SER A 3 21.44 -14.76 -8.38
C SER A 3 20.31 -13.77 -8.68
N HIS A 4 20.65 -12.48 -8.86
CA HIS A 4 19.73 -11.45 -9.32
C HIS A 4 18.72 -12.02 -10.33
N PRO A 5 17.42 -11.72 -10.21
CA PRO A 5 16.50 -12.10 -11.28
C PRO A 5 16.93 -11.34 -12.52
N SER A 6 17.69 -12.02 -13.38
CA SER A 6 18.11 -11.45 -14.66
C SER A 6 16.86 -11.30 -15.52
N SER A 7 16.68 -10.12 -16.08
CA SER A 7 15.62 -9.75 -17.03
C SER A 7 15.60 -10.57 -18.33
N SER A 8 16.38 -11.64 -18.43
CA SER A 8 16.55 -12.46 -19.64
C SER A 8 15.55 -13.62 -19.76
N TYR A 9 14.78 -13.92 -18.73
CA TYR A 9 13.77 -14.99 -18.82
C TYR A 9 12.39 -14.42 -19.15
N PRO A 10 11.64 -15.05 -20.10
CA PRO A 10 10.28 -14.66 -20.38
C PRO A 10 9.43 -14.79 -19.11
N ARG A 11 8.77 -13.70 -18.72
CA ARG A 11 7.92 -13.67 -17.56
C ARG A 11 6.59 -14.37 -17.85
N ILE A 12 6.21 -15.30 -17.00
CA ILE A 12 4.83 -15.82 -16.95
C ILE A 12 4.02 -14.89 -16.06
N ILE A 13 3.00 -14.26 -16.62
CA ILE A 13 2.06 -13.42 -15.86
C ILE A 13 1.10 -14.36 -15.14
N ALA A 14 1.19 -14.41 -13.80
CA ALA A 14 0.32 -15.23 -12.96
C ALA A 14 -0.93 -14.47 -12.45
N THR A 15 -0.99 -13.16 -12.68
CA THR A 15 -2.13 -12.29 -12.38
C THR A 15 -3.10 -12.23 -13.57
N LEU A 16 -4.24 -11.57 -13.36
CA LEU A 16 -5.11 -11.21 -14.48
C LEU A 16 -4.34 -10.32 -15.48
N PRO A 17 -4.58 -10.44 -16.79
CA PRO A 17 -3.74 -9.78 -17.82
C PRO A 17 -3.65 -8.25 -17.69
N HIS A 18 -4.65 -7.62 -17.10
CA HIS A 18 -4.73 -6.17 -16.93
C HIS A 18 -3.95 -5.64 -15.72
N THR A 19 -3.45 -6.50 -14.82
CA THR A 19 -2.71 -6.10 -13.61
C THR A 19 -1.41 -6.91 -13.50
N ALA A 20 -0.29 -6.25 -13.18
CA ALA A 20 0.98 -6.92 -12.96
C ALA A 20 1.74 -6.33 -11.77
N TYR A 21 2.34 -7.20 -10.94
CA TYR A 21 3.28 -6.80 -9.91
C TYR A 21 4.70 -6.76 -10.48
N VAL A 22 5.40 -5.66 -10.32
CA VAL A 22 6.80 -5.52 -10.74
C VAL A 22 7.68 -5.34 -9.52
N LYS A 23 8.52 -6.35 -9.25
CA LYS A 23 9.49 -6.28 -8.15
C LYS A 23 10.65 -5.38 -8.56
N ILE A 24 10.86 -4.27 -7.81
CA ILE A 24 11.93 -3.29 -8.06
C ILE A 24 13.17 -3.51 -7.19
N ALA A 25 13.03 -4.23 -6.06
CA ALA A 25 14.13 -4.61 -5.19
C ALA A 25 13.79 -5.88 -4.40
N ASP A 26 14.78 -6.50 -3.76
CA ASP A 26 14.62 -7.63 -2.84
C ASP A 26 15.46 -7.41 -1.57
N GLY A 27 15.12 -8.11 -0.47
CA GLY A 27 15.77 -7.93 0.82
C GLY A 27 15.36 -6.65 1.55
N CYS A 28 15.87 -6.44 2.76
CA CYS A 28 15.53 -5.28 3.58
C CYS A 28 16.69 -4.93 4.53
N ASN A 29 17.02 -3.64 4.63
CA ASN A 29 18.00 -3.12 5.57
C ASN A 29 17.36 -2.51 6.85
N ASN A 30 16.01 -2.51 6.93
CA ASN A 30 15.31 -2.16 8.15
C ASN A 30 15.42 -3.33 9.14
N CYS A 31 15.97 -3.08 10.32
CA CYS A 31 16.19 -4.08 11.36
C CYS A 31 15.06 -4.07 12.38
N CYS A 32 13.79 -4.10 11.92
CA CYS A 32 12.64 -4.13 12.81
C CYS A 32 12.70 -5.36 13.74
N SER A 33 12.51 -5.15 15.05
CA SER A 33 12.73 -6.18 16.07
C SER A 33 11.77 -7.38 16.01
N TYR A 34 10.66 -7.24 15.26
CA TYR A 34 9.64 -8.28 15.05
C TYR A 34 9.77 -9.03 13.70
N CYS A 35 10.75 -8.65 12.86
CA CYS A 35 10.75 -9.05 11.46
C CYS A 35 11.89 -10.00 11.10
N LEU A 36 11.57 -11.10 10.40
CA LEU A 36 12.53 -12.09 9.90
C LEU A 36 13.06 -11.80 8.49
N ILE A 37 12.52 -10.82 7.79
CA ILE A 37 12.87 -10.55 6.39
C ILE A 37 14.38 -10.39 6.16
N PRO A 38 15.14 -9.62 6.95
CA PRO A 38 16.58 -9.51 6.73
C PRO A 38 17.32 -10.85 6.81
N ALA A 39 16.85 -11.76 7.67
CA ALA A 39 17.43 -13.11 7.78
C ALA A 39 17.03 -14.02 6.61
N LEU A 40 15.80 -13.89 6.10
CA LEU A 40 15.26 -14.73 5.03
C LEU A 40 15.64 -14.27 3.63
N ARG A 41 15.66 -12.96 3.39
CA ARG A 41 15.86 -12.34 2.07
C ARG A 41 17.22 -11.64 1.91
N GLY A 42 17.96 -11.45 3.00
CA GLY A 42 19.25 -10.78 3.00
C GLY A 42 19.15 -9.26 2.93
N LYS A 43 20.29 -8.65 2.60
CA LYS A 43 20.40 -7.19 2.45
C LYS A 43 19.60 -6.69 1.26
N TYR A 44 19.19 -5.43 1.35
CA TYR A 44 18.47 -4.76 0.27
C TYR A 44 19.30 -4.70 -1.02
N GLN A 45 18.67 -5.05 -2.13
CA GLN A 45 19.27 -5.06 -3.46
C GLN A 45 18.27 -4.49 -4.47
N SER A 46 18.58 -3.30 -5.00
CA SER A 46 17.81 -2.67 -6.07
C SER A 46 18.04 -3.38 -7.39
N ARG A 47 16.97 -3.51 -8.17
CA ARG A 47 17.10 -3.88 -9.59
C ARG A 47 17.58 -2.69 -10.40
N ASP A 48 18.26 -2.99 -11.50
CA ASP A 48 18.66 -2.00 -12.48
C ASP A 48 17.42 -1.29 -13.08
N ILE A 49 17.51 0.05 -13.22
CA ILE A 49 16.39 0.89 -13.65
C ILE A 49 15.97 0.57 -15.10
N ASP A 50 16.92 0.36 -16.00
CA ASP A 50 16.64 0.01 -17.42
C ASP A 50 15.94 -1.34 -17.54
N SER A 51 16.30 -2.28 -16.64
CA SER A 51 15.64 -3.59 -16.56
C SER A 51 14.18 -3.47 -16.15
N ILE A 52 13.86 -2.59 -15.20
CA ILE A 52 12.48 -2.35 -14.75
C ILE A 52 11.68 -1.67 -15.86
N ILE A 53 12.24 -0.64 -16.49
CA ILE A 53 11.59 0.09 -17.60
C ILE A 53 11.26 -0.85 -18.75
N LYS A 54 12.21 -1.69 -19.19
CA LYS A 54 11.99 -2.67 -20.26
C LYS A 54 10.89 -3.68 -19.93
N GLU A 55 10.84 -4.14 -18.66
CA GLU A 55 9.80 -5.06 -18.21
C GLU A 55 8.42 -4.36 -18.24
N VAL A 56 8.31 -3.16 -17.70
CA VAL A 56 7.05 -2.39 -17.69
C VAL A 56 6.61 -2.04 -19.10
N ASP A 57 7.51 -1.60 -19.96
CA ASP A 57 7.22 -1.32 -21.37
C ASP A 57 6.64 -2.56 -22.09
N SER A 58 7.25 -3.72 -21.91
CA SER A 58 6.73 -4.99 -22.46
C SER A 58 5.36 -5.36 -21.89
N LEU A 59 5.14 -5.20 -20.58
CA LEU A 59 3.84 -5.46 -19.95
C LEU A 59 2.75 -4.55 -20.50
N VAL A 60 3.04 -3.28 -20.68
CA VAL A 60 2.08 -2.27 -21.16
C VAL A 60 1.82 -2.40 -22.66
N ASN A 61 2.87 -2.37 -23.48
CA ASN A 61 2.75 -2.23 -24.92
C ASN A 61 2.60 -3.58 -25.65
N VAL A 62 3.03 -4.69 -25.07
CA VAL A 62 2.90 -6.03 -25.67
C VAL A 62 1.79 -6.83 -25.01
N ALA A 63 1.75 -6.90 -23.68
CA ALA A 63 0.74 -7.68 -22.96
C ALA A 63 -0.58 -6.92 -22.71
N GLY A 64 -0.61 -5.59 -22.86
CA GLY A 64 -1.81 -4.77 -22.67
C GLY A 64 -2.19 -4.54 -21.21
N THR A 65 -1.21 -4.66 -20.29
CA THR A 65 -1.42 -4.42 -18.86
C THR A 65 -1.84 -2.96 -18.61
N ARG A 66 -2.81 -2.75 -17.72
CA ARG A 66 -3.37 -1.45 -17.37
C ARG A 66 -2.94 -0.95 -16.00
N GLU A 67 -2.56 -1.83 -15.11
CA GLU A 67 -2.07 -1.47 -13.76
C GLU A 67 -0.75 -2.17 -13.47
N ILE A 68 0.24 -1.39 -13.06
CA ILE A 68 1.55 -1.85 -12.61
C ILE A 68 1.70 -1.54 -11.13
N SER A 69 1.71 -2.57 -10.29
CA SER A 69 1.99 -2.45 -8.85
C SER A 69 3.48 -2.66 -8.59
N LEU A 70 4.18 -1.59 -8.18
CA LEU A 70 5.60 -1.68 -7.79
C LEU A 70 5.71 -2.29 -6.40
N ILE A 71 6.52 -3.32 -6.25
CA ILE A 71 6.70 -4.06 -5.00
C ILE A 71 8.17 -4.26 -4.63
N ALA A 72 8.45 -4.22 -3.34
CA ALA A 72 9.64 -4.68 -2.64
C ALA A 72 9.28 -4.89 -1.16
N GLN A 73 10.22 -5.24 -0.30
CA GLN A 73 10.01 -5.19 1.14
C GLN A 73 9.92 -3.75 1.69
N ASP A 74 10.55 -2.81 0.99
CA ASP A 74 10.45 -1.37 1.20
C ASP A 74 10.82 -0.69 -0.12
N ILE A 75 9.82 -0.26 -0.91
CA ILE A 75 10.09 0.36 -2.22
C ILE A 75 10.78 1.71 -2.10
N THR A 76 10.62 2.40 -0.96
CA THR A 76 11.18 3.73 -0.75
C THR A 76 12.70 3.74 -0.58
N LEU A 77 13.31 2.57 -0.30
CA LEU A 77 14.77 2.42 -0.27
C LEU A 77 15.41 2.24 -1.65
N TYR A 78 14.62 2.19 -2.73
CA TYR A 78 15.14 1.95 -4.08
C TYR A 78 16.26 2.92 -4.45
N GLY A 79 17.41 2.38 -4.86
CA GLY A 79 18.63 3.10 -5.23
C GLY A 79 19.61 3.40 -4.11
N MET A 80 19.22 3.24 -2.84
CA MET A 80 20.10 3.54 -1.70
C MET A 80 21.35 2.65 -1.63
N ASP A 81 21.25 1.42 -2.12
CA ASP A 81 22.36 0.44 -2.16
C ASP A 81 23.31 0.62 -3.35
N THR A 82 22.84 1.24 -4.43
CA THR A 82 23.57 1.38 -5.68
C THR A 82 24.02 2.81 -5.98
N HIS A 83 23.25 3.82 -5.52
CA HIS A 83 23.47 5.24 -5.82
C HIS A 83 23.58 6.11 -4.56
N GLU A 84 23.49 5.53 -3.35
CA GLU A 84 23.49 6.24 -2.07
C GLU A 84 22.41 7.35 -1.97
N ARG A 85 21.35 7.25 -2.77
CA ARG A 85 20.20 8.18 -2.80
C ARG A 85 18.90 7.46 -3.12
N PHE A 86 17.77 8.05 -2.74
CA PHE A 86 16.45 7.54 -3.07
C PHE A 86 16.13 7.77 -4.55
N MET A 87 16.11 6.67 -5.33
CA MET A 87 15.90 6.71 -6.79
C MET A 87 14.45 6.42 -7.20
N LEU A 88 13.56 6.13 -6.24
CA LEU A 88 12.16 5.85 -6.57
C LEU A 88 11.49 7.02 -7.33
N PRO A 89 11.71 8.30 -6.98
CA PRO A 89 11.17 9.42 -7.74
C PRO A 89 11.62 9.41 -9.22
N GLU A 90 12.89 9.17 -9.48
CA GLU A 90 13.44 9.10 -10.84
C GLU A 90 12.84 7.93 -11.64
N LEU A 91 12.75 6.75 -11.01
CA LEU A 91 12.10 5.59 -11.61
C LEU A 91 10.63 5.90 -11.98
N LEU A 92 9.89 6.55 -11.10
CA LEU A 92 8.48 6.90 -11.35
C LEU A 92 8.32 7.88 -12.51
N LYS A 93 9.19 8.89 -12.65
CA LYS A 93 9.18 9.80 -13.80
C LYS A 93 9.29 9.05 -15.12
N GLN A 94 10.22 8.08 -15.18
CA GLN A 94 10.46 7.30 -16.39
C GLN A 94 9.30 6.32 -16.66
N LEU A 95 8.77 5.66 -15.65
CA LEU A 95 7.64 4.75 -15.79
C LEU A 95 6.36 5.49 -16.20
N ALA A 96 6.10 6.67 -15.62
CA ALA A 96 4.94 7.49 -15.96
C ALA A 96 4.96 7.98 -17.42
N ALA A 97 6.15 8.12 -18.02
CA ALA A 97 6.30 8.52 -19.42
C ALA A 97 6.06 7.38 -20.43
N ILE A 98 5.92 6.12 -19.99
CA ILE A 98 5.68 4.98 -20.90
C ILE A 98 4.29 5.07 -21.52
N SER A 99 3.26 5.42 -20.77
CA SER A 99 1.88 5.55 -21.26
C SER A 99 1.00 6.31 -20.26
N ASP A 100 0.15 7.19 -20.78
CA ASP A 100 -0.86 7.88 -19.97
C ASP A 100 -2.05 6.99 -19.60
N ASN A 101 -2.19 5.84 -20.26
CA ASN A 101 -3.32 4.92 -20.12
C ASN A 101 -3.05 3.75 -19.14
N ILE A 102 -2.12 3.92 -18.24
CA ILE A 102 -1.80 2.92 -17.19
C ILE A 102 -1.90 3.53 -15.81
N TRP A 103 -2.08 2.68 -14.82
CA TRP A 103 -1.94 3.02 -13.42
C TRP A 103 -0.64 2.45 -12.85
N ILE A 104 0.10 3.29 -12.13
CA ILE A 104 1.29 2.89 -11.37
C ILE A 104 0.96 3.00 -9.91
N ARG A 105 1.00 1.88 -9.20
CA ARG A 105 0.67 1.79 -7.78
C ARG A 105 1.90 1.51 -6.93
N LEU A 106 2.03 2.23 -5.82
CA LEU A 106 3.11 2.09 -4.86
C LEU A 106 2.65 1.26 -3.66
N MET A 107 3.32 0.12 -3.45
CA MET A 107 3.04 -0.78 -2.34
C MET A 107 4.25 -0.89 -1.43
N TYR A 108 4.01 -1.05 -0.11
CA TYR A 108 5.08 -1.31 0.87
C TYR A 108 6.10 -0.17 0.99
N THR A 109 5.64 1.03 1.28
CA THR A 109 6.51 2.16 1.62
C THR A 109 6.89 2.14 3.11
N HIS A 110 7.89 2.94 3.49
CA HIS A 110 8.28 3.13 4.88
C HIS A 110 8.20 4.61 5.25
N PRO A 111 7.49 5.00 6.34
CA PRO A 111 7.29 6.41 6.68
C PRO A 111 8.57 7.25 6.78
N ALA A 112 9.66 6.67 7.28
CA ALA A 112 10.94 7.37 7.41
C ALA A 112 11.68 7.63 6.09
N HIS A 113 11.24 7.01 4.99
CA HIS A 113 11.91 7.09 3.69
C HIS A 113 11.07 7.76 2.60
N VAL A 114 9.83 8.15 2.91
CA VAL A 114 8.98 8.95 2.00
C VAL A 114 9.52 10.38 1.96
N THR A 115 10.02 10.80 0.80
CA THR A 115 10.58 12.13 0.56
C THR A 115 9.52 13.10 0.01
N ASP A 116 9.75 14.40 0.16
CA ASP A 116 8.86 15.42 -0.44
C ASP A 116 8.86 15.29 -1.98
N GLU A 117 10.00 14.99 -2.61
CA GLU A 117 10.09 14.73 -4.06
C GLU A 117 9.18 13.58 -4.50
N LEU A 118 9.09 12.48 -3.72
CA LEU A 118 8.18 11.38 -4.00
C LEU A 118 6.71 11.85 -3.98
N ILE A 119 6.33 12.64 -2.98
CA ILE A 119 4.95 13.16 -2.86
C ILE A 119 4.63 14.11 -4.01
N GLU A 120 5.57 14.99 -4.38
CA GLU A 120 5.40 15.93 -5.49
C GLU A 120 5.19 15.21 -6.84
N ILE A 121 5.95 14.15 -7.12
CA ILE A 121 5.79 13.35 -8.33
C ILE A 121 4.43 12.65 -8.34
N MET A 122 4.01 12.07 -7.22
CA MET A 122 2.68 11.48 -7.09
C MET A 122 1.57 12.51 -7.30
N ALA A 123 1.75 13.74 -6.82
CA ALA A 123 0.80 14.83 -7.01
C ALA A 123 0.72 15.29 -8.47
N ALA A 124 1.85 15.36 -9.16
CA ALA A 124 1.96 15.88 -10.52
C ALA A 124 1.51 14.89 -11.62
N SER A 125 1.58 13.57 -11.35
CA SER A 125 1.34 12.55 -12.38
C SER A 125 -0.05 11.94 -12.24
N SER A 126 -0.86 12.03 -13.29
CA SER A 126 -2.25 11.51 -13.31
C SER A 126 -2.32 9.98 -13.34
N ASN A 127 -1.30 9.32 -13.86
CA ASN A 127 -1.20 7.86 -13.96
C ASN A 127 -0.50 7.18 -12.77
N ILE A 128 0.01 7.94 -11.80
CA ILE A 128 0.39 7.39 -10.50
C ILE A 128 -0.85 7.40 -9.60
N CYS A 129 -1.24 6.22 -9.11
CA CYS A 129 -2.44 6.06 -8.30
C CYS A 129 -2.46 7.01 -7.11
N ARG A 130 -3.60 7.63 -6.85
CA ARG A 130 -3.89 8.40 -5.63
C ARG A 130 -4.03 7.47 -4.42
N TYR A 131 -3.01 6.67 -4.20
CA TYR A 131 -2.97 5.62 -3.20
C TYR A 131 -1.55 5.47 -2.68
N LEU A 132 -1.38 5.40 -1.37
CA LEU A 132 -0.08 5.13 -0.76
C LEU A 132 -0.24 4.12 0.39
N ASP A 133 0.42 2.97 0.27
CA ASP A 133 0.55 2.01 1.35
C ASP A 133 1.72 2.43 2.27
N LEU A 134 1.35 2.90 3.46
CA LEU A 134 2.25 3.53 4.45
C LEU A 134 2.15 2.80 5.80
N PRO A 135 2.72 1.59 5.96
CA PRO A 135 2.66 0.84 7.20
C PRO A 135 3.36 1.57 8.34
N VAL A 136 2.62 2.10 9.31
CA VAL A 136 3.21 2.81 10.47
C VAL A 136 3.52 1.84 11.61
N GLN A 137 2.83 0.72 11.69
CA GLN A 137 2.92 -0.36 12.67
C GLN A 137 2.43 0.03 14.07
N HIS A 138 2.89 1.12 14.62
CA HIS A 138 2.46 1.74 15.87
C HIS A 138 2.68 3.25 15.83
N ILE A 139 2.22 3.98 16.86
CA ILE A 139 2.37 5.44 16.91
C ILE A 139 3.02 5.94 18.20
N ASN A 140 3.02 5.15 19.26
CA ASN A 140 3.70 5.50 20.51
C ASN A 140 5.22 5.41 20.33
N ASP A 141 5.95 6.45 20.73
CA ASP A 141 7.40 6.56 20.48
C ASP A 141 8.21 5.47 21.21
N SER A 142 7.80 5.03 22.42
CA SER A 142 8.48 3.97 23.14
C SER A 142 8.32 2.61 22.45
N ILE A 143 7.13 2.32 21.93
CA ILE A 143 6.85 1.10 21.16
C ILE A 143 7.59 1.13 19.81
N LEU A 144 7.57 2.23 19.09
CA LEU A 144 8.34 2.39 17.85
C LEU A 144 9.85 2.18 18.08
N GLN A 145 10.38 2.70 19.18
CA GLN A 145 11.77 2.47 19.57
C GLN A 145 12.04 0.99 19.88
N ALA A 146 11.17 0.32 20.64
CA ALA A 146 11.27 -1.10 20.92
C ALA A 146 11.13 -1.97 19.65
N MET A 147 10.27 -1.56 18.71
CA MET A 147 10.17 -2.14 17.37
C MET A 147 11.42 -1.92 16.51
N ASN A 148 12.38 -1.11 16.97
CA ASN A 148 13.51 -0.62 16.17
C ASN A 148 13.06 0.02 14.84
N ARG A 149 11.95 0.76 14.90
CA ARG A 149 11.33 1.40 13.74
C ARG A 149 11.64 2.88 13.73
N LYS A 150 12.28 3.33 12.65
CA LYS A 150 12.64 4.73 12.48
C LYS A 150 11.41 5.61 12.36
N GLY A 151 11.42 6.75 13.03
CA GLY A 151 10.34 7.72 13.05
C GLY A 151 9.79 7.92 14.46
N SER A 152 9.03 8.99 14.64
CA SER A 152 8.33 9.34 15.87
C SER A 152 6.88 9.72 15.56
N PHE A 153 6.02 9.77 16.58
CA PHE A 153 4.64 10.26 16.47
C PHE A 153 4.56 11.56 15.67
N ARG A 154 5.39 12.54 16.07
CA ARG A 154 5.40 13.86 15.42
C ARG A 154 5.79 13.79 13.94
N GLN A 155 6.77 12.96 13.59
CA GLN A 155 7.23 12.80 12.21
C GLN A 155 6.19 12.11 11.35
N ILE A 156 5.58 11.04 11.84
CA ILE A 156 4.53 10.29 11.12
C ILE A 156 3.30 11.17 10.89
N LYS A 157 2.83 11.87 11.93
CA LYS A 157 1.69 12.79 11.82
C LYS A 157 1.97 13.95 10.86
N GLY A 158 3.18 14.52 10.94
CA GLY A 158 3.63 15.57 10.03
C GLY A 158 3.70 15.10 8.57
N LEU A 159 4.23 13.89 8.32
CA LEU A 159 4.27 13.29 6.99
C LEU A 159 2.87 13.09 6.40
N ILE A 160 1.95 12.51 7.16
CA ILE A 160 0.55 12.30 6.73
C ILE A 160 -0.12 13.65 6.41
N GLY A 161 0.12 14.67 7.25
CA GLY A 161 -0.38 16.03 7.00
C GLY A 161 0.12 16.61 5.67
N ARG A 162 1.42 16.50 5.39
CA ARG A 162 2.01 16.96 4.11
C ARG A 162 1.47 16.20 2.91
N ILE A 163 1.37 14.86 3.01
CA ILE A 163 0.80 14.04 1.93
C ILE A 163 -0.62 14.51 1.60
N ARG A 164 -1.48 14.69 2.59
CA ARG A 164 -2.88 15.13 2.38
C ARG A 164 -3.00 16.59 1.93
N GLN A 165 -2.04 17.44 2.27
CA GLN A 165 -1.99 18.81 1.77
C GLN A 165 -1.66 18.86 0.28
N LEU A 166 -0.71 18.05 -0.19
CA LEU A 166 -0.29 18.00 -1.60
C LEU A 166 -1.22 17.15 -2.47
N ILE A 167 -1.81 16.10 -1.88
CA ILE A 167 -2.72 15.17 -2.57
C ILE A 167 -3.99 15.01 -1.71
N PRO A 168 -4.93 15.96 -1.74
CA PRO A 168 -6.08 16.01 -0.82
C PRO A 168 -7.01 14.80 -0.91
N ASP A 169 -7.07 14.15 -2.05
CA ASP A 169 -7.92 12.99 -2.35
C ASP A 169 -7.22 11.63 -2.21
N ILE A 170 -5.97 11.61 -1.71
CA ILE A 170 -5.21 10.37 -1.57
C ILE A 170 -5.89 9.36 -0.65
N ALA A 171 -5.93 8.10 -1.06
CA ALA A 171 -6.23 6.98 -0.19
C ALA A 171 -4.95 6.54 0.54
N LEU A 172 -4.93 6.67 1.84
CA LEU A 172 -3.85 6.16 2.68
C LEU A 172 -4.23 4.79 3.23
N ARG A 173 -3.40 3.81 2.95
CA ARG A 173 -3.44 2.50 3.59
C ARG A 173 -2.35 2.42 4.64
N THR A 174 -2.67 1.79 5.77
CA THR A 174 -1.67 1.49 6.80
C THR A 174 -1.81 0.06 7.33
N SER A 175 -0.75 -0.41 7.97
CA SER A 175 -0.76 -1.65 8.77
C SER A 175 -0.31 -1.32 10.17
N LEU A 176 -0.99 -1.92 11.16
CA LEU A 176 -0.72 -1.77 12.58
C LEU A 176 -0.43 -3.13 13.21
N ILE A 177 0.39 -3.12 14.26
CA ILE A 177 0.64 -4.28 15.13
C ILE A 177 0.13 -3.90 16.52
N VAL A 178 -0.76 -4.72 17.09
CA VAL A 178 -1.27 -4.58 18.46
C VAL A 178 -0.69 -5.67 19.35
N GLY A 179 -0.56 -5.37 20.64
CA GLY A 179 -0.01 -6.31 21.62
C GLY A 179 1.47 -6.59 21.45
N PHE A 180 2.22 -5.62 20.91
CA PHE A 180 3.68 -5.70 20.90
C PHE A 180 4.23 -5.69 22.35
N PRO A 181 5.33 -6.41 22.66
CA PRO A 181 5.89 -6.43 24.03
C PRO A 181 6.10 -5.02 24.59
N GLY A 182 5.48 -4.76 25.74
CA GLY A 182 5.50 -3.46 26.41
C GLY A 182 4.37 -2.52 26.05
N GLU A 183 3.46 -2.89 25.13
CA GLU A 183 2.24 -2.12 24.85
C GLU A 183 1.27 -2.26 26.03
N GLY A 184 1.12 -1.20 26.82
CA GLY A 184 0.12 -1.08 27.88
C GLY A 184 -1.19 -0.47 27.37
N GLU A 185 -2.07 -0.07 28.30
CA GLU A 185 -3.35 0.53 27.94
C GLU A 185 -3.18 1.93 27.34
N ASP A 186 -2.30 2.75 27.93
CA ASP A 186 -2.05 4.12 27.47
C ASP A 186 -1.49 4.13 26.03
N GLU A 187 -0.58 3.20 25.69
CA GLU A 187 -0.03 3.06 24.35
C GLU A 187 -1.11 2.63 23.33
N PHE A 188 -1.99 1.74 23.75
CA PHE A 188 -3.09 1.27 22.91
C PHE A 188 -4.15 2.37 22.71
N GLU A 189 -4.54 3.08 23.76
CA GLU A 189 -5.47 4.22 23.64
C GLU A 189 -4.92 5.31 22.72
N MET A 190 -3.62 5.61 22.80
CA MET A 190 -2.95 6.52 21.89
C MET A 190 -3.04 6.05 20.43
N LEU A 191 -2.87 4.75 20.20
CA LEU A 191 -2.98 4.16 18.86
C LEU A 191 -4.41 4.25 18.33
N LEU A 192 -5.39 3.93 19.16
CA LEU A 192 -6.81 4.00 18.82
C LEU A 192 -7.22 5.43 18.46
N GLY A 193 -6.84 6.41 19.27
CA GLY A 193 -7.08 7.83 19.00
C GLY A 193 -6.43 8.31 17.71
N PHE A 194 -5.23 7.83 17.41
CA PHE A 194 -4.55 8.16 16.16
C PHE A 194 -5.28 7.60 14.93
N VAL A 195 -5.82 6.39 15.00
CA VAL A 195 -6.61 5.80 13.91
C VAL A 195 -7.86 6.63 13.66
N GLU A 196 -8.57 7.04 14.71
CA GLU A 196 -9.78 7.86 14.62
C GLU A 196 -9.48 9.24 14.02
N GLU A 197 -8.46 9.94 14.53
CA GLU A 197 -8.06 11.28 14.08
C GLU A 197 -7.58 11.25 12.63
N THR A 198 -6.71 10.30 12.28
CA THR A 198 -6.12 10.20 10.95
C THR A 198 -7.15 9.81 9.90
N GLY A 199 -8.05 8.90 10.24
CA GLY A 199 -9.08 8.42 9.34
C GLY A 199 -8.48 7.83 8.07
N PHE A 200 -7.78 6.71 8.19
CA PHE A 200 -7.24 5.98 7.04
C PHE A 200 -8.36 5.44 6.15
N GLU A 201 -8.16 5.49 4.85
CA GLU A 201 -9.09 4.90 3.88
C GLU A 201 -9.08 3.37 3.97
N HIS A 202 -7.88 2.79 4.18
CA HIS A 202 -7.66 1.35 4.35
C HIS A 202 -6.72 1.10 5.52
N LEU A 203 -6.99 0.06 6.30
CA LEU A 203 -6.18 -0.29 7.45
C LEU A 203 -6.26 -1.79 7.72
N GLY A 204 -5.10 -2.41 7.89
CA GLY A 204 -4.96 -3.77 8.40
C GLY A 204 -4.36 -3.76 9.80
N VAL A 205 -4.91 -4.55 10.71
CA VAL A 205 -4.38 -4.74 12.06
C VAL A 205 -3.94 -6.19 12.22
N PHE A 206 -2.82 -6.38 12.89
CA PHE A 206 -2.25 -7.70 13.13
C PHE A 206 -1.89 -7.83 14.62
N PRO A 207 -2.39 -8.85 15.32
CA PRO A 207 -1.86 -9.21 16.62
C PRO A 207 -0.36 -9.53 16.50
N TYR A 208 0.46 -9.04 17.43
CA TYR A 208 1.87 -9.36 17.42
C TYR A 208 2.10 -10.87 17.52
N SER A 209 2.80 -11.44 16.55
CA SER A 209 3.24 -12.83 16.55
C SER A 209 4.66 -12.94 17.11
N LYS A 210 4.85 -13.81 18.09
CA LYS A 210 6.14 -14.08 18.71
C LYS A 210 6.98 -15.04 17.87
N GLU A 211 7.73 -14.48 16.90
CA GLU A 211 8.48 -15.27 15.93
C GLU A 211 9.90 -15.61 16.40
N HIS A 212 10.25 -16.89 16.37
CA HIS A 212 11.61 -17.35 16.64
C HIS A 212 12.64 -16.69 15.72
N GLY A 213 13.78 -16.27 16.29
CA GLY A 213 14.86 -15.64 15.52
C GLY A 213 14.72 -14.12 15.39
N THR A 214 13.62 -13.54 15.89
CA THR A 214 13.49 -12.08 16.00
C THR A 214 13.96 -11.60 17.37
N PRO A 215 14.52 -10.36 17.48
CA PRO A 215 14.86 -9.78 18.78
C PRO A 215 13.68 -9.73 19.76
N ALA A 216 12.49 -9.33 19.25
CA ALA A 216 11.28 -9.17 20.05
C ALA A 216 10.77 -10.48 20.66
N PHE A 217 11.18 -11.64 20.13
CA PHE A 217 10.86 -12.94 20.72
C PHE A 217 11.24 -13.03 22.21
N ASN A 218 12.38 -12.45 22.61
CA ASN A 218 12.90 -12.50 23.97
C ASN A 218 12.58 -11.24 24.78
N PHE A 219 11.80 -10.30 24.28
CA PHE A 219 11.46 -9.10 25.03
C PHE A 219 10.61 -9.46 26.26
N PRO A 220 10.83 -8.80 27.41
CA PRO A 220 9.94 -8.90 28.56
C PRO A 220 8.58 -8.26 28.24
N ASN A 221 7.64 -8.41 29.17
CA ASN A 221 6.31 -7.78 29.07
C ASN A 221 5.54 -8.17 27.80
N GLN A 222 5.61 -9.45 27.44
CA GLN A 222 4.75 -10.01 26.39
C GLN A 222 3.28 -9.80 26.76
N VAL A 223 2.48 -9.35 25.82
CA VAL A 223 1.05 -9.12 26.01
C VAL A 223 0.30 -10.44 25.85
N ASP A 224 -0.72 -10.64 26.68
CA ASP A 224 -1.58 -11.83 26.63
C ASP A 224 -2.35 -11.92 25.30
N GLU A 225 -2.55 -13.12 24.78
CA GLU A 225 -3.22 -13.33 23.49
C GLU A 225 -4.67 -12.80 23.50
N MET A 226 -5.39 -12.93 24.60
CA MET A 226 -6.76 -12.41 24.71
C MET A 226 -6.79 -10.87 24.61
N VAL A 227 -5.79 -10.20 25.20
CA VAL A 227 -5.66 -8.72 25.09
C VAL A 227 -5.32 -8.32 23.67
N LYS A 228 -4.47 -9.05 22.96
CA LYS A 228 -4.16 -8.80 21.55
C LYS A 228 -5.40 -8.90 20.66
N GLU A 229 -6.19 -9.96 20.84
CA GLU A 229 -7.43 -10.19 20.09
C GLU A 229 -8.47 -9.10 20.39
N GLU A 230 -8.61 -8.69 21.65
CA GLU A 230 -9.49 -7.59 22.03
C GLU A 230 -9.06 -6.28 21.35
N ARG A 231 -7.78 -5.92 21.42
CA ARG A 231 -7.23 -4.72 20.78
C ARG A 231 -7.40 -4.74 19.25
N HIS A 232 -7.15 -5.89 18.64
CA HIS A 232 -7.40 -6.11 17.22
C HIS A 232 -8.86 -5.82 16.87
N HIS A 233 -9.79 -6.42 17.62
CA HIS A 233 -11.22 -6.24 17.40
C HIS A 233 -11.65 -4.76 17.53
N LEU A 234 -11.19 -4.07 18.58
CA LEU A 234 -11.51 -2.66 18.82
C LEU A 234 -11.06 -1.74 17.68
N ILE A 235 -9.84 -1.90 17.19
CA ILE A 235 -9.36 -1.10 16.06
C ILE A 235 -10.12 -1.44 14.77
N MET A 236 -10.42 -2.73 14.50
CA MET A 236 -11.16 -3.11 13.31
C MET A 236 -12.60 -2.60 13.31
N GLU A 237 -13.27 -2.60 14.46
CA GLU A 237 -14.60 -2.00 14.60
C GLU A 237 -14.58 -0.46 14.43
N LEU A 238 -13.56 0.22 14.93
CA LEU A 238 -13.34 1.63 14.66
C LEU A 238 -13.09 1.88 13.16
N GLN A 239 -12.18 1.14 12.56
CA GLN A 239 -11.84 1.28 11.15
C GLN A 239 -13.03 1.03 10.22
N LYS A 240 -13.88 0.07 10.54
CA LYS A 240 -15.13 -0.17 9.81
C LYS A 240 -16.01 1.08 9.73
N LYS A 241 -16.17 1.80 10.86
CA LYS A 241 -16.92 3.06 10.91
C LYS A 241 -16.23 4.17 10.11
N VAL A 242 -14.90 4.28 10.25
CA VAL A 242 -14.08 5.25 9.51
C VAL A 242 -14.18 5.02 8.01
N SER A 243 -13.97 3.78 7.57
CA SER A 243 -14.03 3.40 6.16
C SER A 243 -15.41 3.71 5.55
N PHE A 244 -16.48 3.33 6.22
CA PHE A 244 -17.84 3.63 5.78
C PHE A 244 -18.09 5.16 5.63
N LYS A 245 -17.67 5.96 6.61
CA LYS A 245 -17.77 7.43 6.54
C LYS A 245 -17.00 8.01 5.34
N LYS A 246 -15.83 7.47 5.04
CA LYS A 246 -15.00 7.87 3.90
C LYS A 246 -15.64 7.46 2.57
N LYS A 247 -16.11 6.22 2.46
CA LYS A 247 -16.75 5.70 1.24
C LYS A 247 -18.07 6.43 0.93
N LYS A 248 -18.86 6.78 1.93
CA LYS A 248 -20.06 7.62 1.75
C LYS A 248 -19.78 8.97 1.09
N LYS A 249 -18.61 9.57 1.31
CA LYS A 249 -18.23 10.85 0.68
C LYS A 249 -17.92 10.71 -0.82
N LYS A 250 -17.80 9.48 -1.32
CA LYS A 250 -17.60 9.19 -2.75
C LYS A 250 -18.94 9.10 -3.51
N ILE A 251 -20.08 8.97 -2.83
CA ILE A 251 -21.41 8.91 -3.47
C ILE A 251 -21.66 10.21 -4.24
N GLY A 252 -22.10 10.07 -5.50
CA GLY A 252 -22.31 11.16 -6.46
C GLY A 252 -21.05 11.61 -7.20
N LYS A 253 -19.86 11.06 -6.88
CA LYS A 253 -18.64 11.33 -7.64
C LYS A 253 -18.50 10.35 -8.79
N ILE A 254 -17.87 10.82 -9.87
CA ILE A 254 -17.44 9.97 -10.99
C ILE A 254 -16.00 9.58 -10.74
N LEU A 255 -15.73 8.27 -10.78
CA LEU A 255 -14.40 7.68 -10.64
C LEU A 255 -14.07 6.88 -11.90
N ASP A 256 -12.81 6.90 -12.30
CA ASP A 256 -12.28 5.96 -13.27
C ASP A 256 -12.11 4.60 -12.61
N VAL A 257 -12.70 3.56 -13.20
CA VAL A 257 -12.73 2.20 -12.67
C VAL A 257 -12.19 1.22 -13.70
N LEU A 258 -11.16 0.48 -13.30
CA LEU A 258 -10.63 -0.65 -14.07
C LEU A 258 -11.56 -1.86 -13.88
N VAL A 259 -12.14 -2.33 -14.97
CA VAL A 259 -13.04 -3.50 -14.98
C VAL A 259 -12.19 -4.76 -14.85
N GLU A 260 -12.42 -5.56 -13.80
CA GLU A 260 -11.60 -6.73 -13.47
C GLU A 260 -12.31 -8.06 -13.68
N GLY A 261 -13.64 -8.07 -13.69
CA GLY A 261 -14.37 -9.32 -13.82
C GLY A 261 -15.87 -9.15 -13.99
N TYR A 262 -16.52 -10.29 -14.26
CA TYR A 262 -17.96 -10.43 -14.33
C TYR A 262 -18.47 -11.22 -13.13
N ILE A 263 -19.60 -10.80 -12.61
CA ILE A 263 -20.34 -11.44 -11.51
C ILE A 263 -21.79 -11.68 -11.94
N GLU A 264 -22.57 -12.45 -11.19
CA GLU A 264 -23.95 -12.79 -11.55
C GLU A 264 -24.83 -11.57 -11.87
N GLN A 265 -24.62 -10.45 -11.17
CA GLN A 265 -25.48 -9.26 -11.29
C GLN A 265 -24.78 -8.06 -11.90
N GLY A 266 -23.73 -8.25 -12.70
CA GLY A 266 -22.99 -7.15 -13.33
C GLY A 266 -21.50 -7.40 -13.46
N MET A 267 -20.72 -6.39 -13.15
CA MET A 267 -19.26 -6.42 -13.22
C MET A 267 -18.65 -5.95 -11.91
N VAL A 268 -17.38 -6.26 -11.72
CA VAL A 268 -16.58 -5.80 -10.58
C VAL A 268 -15.30 -5.15 -11.09
N GLY A 269 -14.85 -4.14 -10.38
CA GLY A 269 -13.60 -3.44 -10.70
C GLY A 269 -13.07 -2.66 -9.51
N ARG A 270 -12.02 -1.89 -9.72
CA ARG A 270 -11.39 -1.01 -8.73
C ARG A 270 -11.07 0.34 -9.34
N SER A 271 -11.01 1.35 -8.50
CA SER A 271 -10.46 2.66 -8.87
C SER A 271 -8.97 2.77 -8.47
N GLN A 272 -8.39 3.94 -8.71
CA GLN A 272 -7.03 4.23 -8.20
C GLN A 272 -6.92 4.16 -6.68
N TYR A 273 -8.03 4.20 -5.96
CA TYR A 273 -8.07 4.28 -4.50
C TYR A 273 -8.11 2.93 -3.78
N GLU A 274 -8.17 1.82 -4.51
CA GLU A 274 -8.19 0.45 -3.99
C GLU A 274 -7.06 -0.38 -4.61
N ALA A 275 -6.26 -1.05 -3.78
CA ALA A 275 -5.23 -1.99 -4.24
C ALA A 275 -5.82 -3.36 -4.58
N PRO A 276 -5.22 -4.09 -5.55
CA PRO A 276 -5.67 -5.43 -5.92
C PRO A 276 -5.63 -6.39 -4.72
N GLU A 277 -6.65 -7.24 -4.61
CA GLU A 277 -6.74 -8.39 -3.69
C GLU A 277 -6.86 -8.05 -2.19
N ILE A 278 -6.50 -6.84 -1.75
CA ILE A 278 -6.43 -6.50 -0.31
C ILE A 278 -7.43 -5.43 0.13
N ASP A 279 -7.94 -4.62 -0.80
CA ASP A 279 -8.92 -3.58 -0.48
C ASP A 279 -10.29 -3.92 -1.07
N GLY A 280 -11.29 -3.08 -0.81
CA GLY A 280 -12.65 -3.31 -1.31
C GLY A 280 -12.77 -3.15 -2.82
N ALA A 281 -13.91 -3.58 -3.35
CA ALA A 281 -14.25 -3.56 -4.77
C ALA A 281 -15.32 -2.50 -5.10
N ILE A 282 -15.50 -2.23 -6.39
CA ILE A 282 -16.60 -1.44 -6.92
C ILE A 282 -17.49 -2.36 -7.77
N TYR A 283 -18.72 -2.58 -7.32
CA TYR A 283 -19.72 -3.35 -8.06
C TYR A 283 -20.39 -2.46 -9.10
N LEU A 284 -20.31 -2.83 -10.37
CA LEU A 284 -20.67 -2.00 -11.51
C LEU A 284 -22.01 -2.42 -12.08
N LYS A 285 -22.92 -1.45 -12.23
CA LYS A 285 -24.19 -1.59 -12.93
C LYS A 285 -24.13 -0.86 -14.27
N GLY A 286 -24.78 -1.42 -15.28
CA GLY A 286 -24.87 -0.80 -16.60
C GLY A 286 -24.47 -1.74 -17.73
N ARG A 287 -24.13 -1.15 -18.90
CA ARG A 287 -23.72 -1.92 -20.07
C ARG A 287 -22.39 -2.63 -19.81
N TYR A 288 -22.29 -3.89 -20.18
CA TYR A 288 -21.06 -4.68 -20.04
C TYR A 288 -19.90 -4.04 -20.79
N GLN A 289 -18.77 -3.94 -20.11
CA GLN A 289 -17.49 -3.44 -20.61
C GLN A 289 -16.49 -4.59 -20.65
N LYS A 290 -15.45 -4.44 -21.42
CA LYS A 290 -14.39 -5.45 -21.53
C LYS A 290 -13.51 -5.42 -20.29
N ILE A 291 -13.14 -6.60 -19.79
CA ILE A 291 -12.14 -6.72 -18.71
C ILE A 291 -10.84 -6.06 -19.14
N GLY A 292 -10.25 -5.26 -18.25
CA GLY A 292 -9.05 -4.44 -18.50
C GLY A 292 -9.36 -3.04 -19.07
N GLU A 293 -10.62 -2.67 -19.31
CA GLU A 293 -10.99 -1.29 -19.65
C GLU A 293 -11.11 -0.43 -18.41
N ILE A 294 -10.67 0.81 -18.51
CA ILE A 294 -10.90 1.85 -17.50
C ILE A 294 -12.09 2.70 -17.99
N VAL A 295 -13.14 2.76 -17.18
CA VAL A 295 -14.39 3.41 -17.53
C VAL A 295 -14.84 4.40 -16.45
N PRO A 296 -15.49 5.52 -16.82
CA PRO A 296 -16.05 6.45 -15.84
C PRO A 296 -17.31 5.85 -15.18
N VAL A 297 -17.35 5.90 -13.84
CA VAL A 297 -18.40 5.30 -13.01
C VAL A 297 -18.89 6.30 -11.98
N GLU A 298 -20.19 6.60 -11.99
CA GLU A 298 -20.85 7.35 -10.92
C GLU A 298 -21.08 6.43 -9.72
N ILE A 299 -20.55 6.80 -8.57
CA ILE A 299 -20.76 6.05 -7.32
C ILE A 299 -22.16 6.35 -6.78
N ILE A 300 -22.99 5.32 -6.63
CA ILE A 300 -24.39 5.46 -6.22
C ILE A 300 -24.69 4.91 -4.82
N ALA A 301 -23.82 4.03 -4.29
CA ALA A 301 -23.94 3.50 -2.93
C ALA A 301 -22.57 3.10 -2.38
N ALA A 302 -22.52 2.93 -1.06
CA ALA A 302 -21.33 2.50 -0.33
C ALA A 302 -21.72 1.54 0.80
N THR A 303 -20.88 0.53 1.03
CA THR A 303 -20.86 -0.29 2.24
C THR A 303 -19.64 0.09 3.10
N GLU A 304 -19.33 -0.70 4.10
CA GLU A 304 -18.15 -0.48 4.95
C GLU A 304 -16.83 -0.58 4.16
N TYR A 305 -16.78 -1.50 3.19
CA TYR A 305 -15.55 -1.79 2.44
C TYR A 305 -15.68 -1.58 0.94
N ASP A 306 -16.89 -1.68 0.38
CA ASP A 306 -17.14 -1.67 -1.06
C ASP A 306 -17.96 -0.46 -1.50
N LEU A 307 -17.94 -0.22 -2.80
CA LEU A 307 -18.76 0.77 -3.48
C LEU A 307 -19.68 0.10 -4.51
N VAL A 308 -20.77 0.76 -4.81
CA VAL A 308 -21.62 0.41 -5.97
C VAL A 308 -21.63 1.59 -6.90
N GLY A 309 -21.41 1.34 -8.18
CA GLY A 309 -21.35 2.36 -9.21
C GLY A 309 -22.21 2.04 -10.42
N ARG A 310 -22.53 3.08 -11.16
CA ARG A 310 -23.20 3.00 -12.46
C ARG A 310 -22.28 3.58 -13.52
N ILE A 311 -22.01 2.84 -14.58
CA ILE A 311 -21.21 3.31 -15.72
C ILE A 311 -21.94 4.49 -16.35
N VAL A 312 -21.20 5.58 -16.56
CA VAL A 312 -21.68 6.76 -17.28
C VAL A 312 -21.12 6.74 -18.71
N SER A 313 -21.99 7.05 -19.66
CA SER A 313 -21.66 7.08 -21.11
C SER A 313 -21.01 8.39 -21.49
#